data_1eff89a7628e798317a2f4bca9ba23e8
#
_entry.id   1eff89a7628e798317a2f4bca9ba23e8
#
_cell.length_a   1.000
_cell.length_b   1.000
_cell.length_c   1.000
_cell.angle_alpha   90.00
_cell.angle_beta   90.00
_cell.angle_gamma   90.00
#
_symmetry.space_group_name_H-M   'P 1'
#
loop_
_entity.id
_entity.type
_entity.pdbx_description
1 polymer ?
#
loop_
_entity_poly.entity_id
_entity_poly.type
_entity_poly.pdbx_seq_one_letter_code
_entity_poly.pdbx_strand_id
1 'polypeptide(L)'
;MDSVGHFSHEADTTGDGEDHQHAPGAPATGSRSGGRARAFSHQMGPENRARALSAAINRLEQEHVALLMALCELEESSDDGQDAQVRGALQALLRDDLRRTQHALRLAAHGAYGICEVCHQPLSRRHLALAPAMSRCWACTGRTPHQH
;
A
#
# COMPACT_ATOMS: atom_id res chain seq x y z
N MET A 1 35.44 -37.10 14.99
CA MET A 1 35.08 -37.71 13.71
C MET A 1 34.15 -36.68 13.07
N ASP A 2 34.75 -35.65 12.40
CA ASP A 2 35.01 -35.49 10.98
C ASP A 2 33.71 -35.28 10.18
N SER A 3 33.45 -34.23 9.50
CA SER A 3 34.21 -33.58 8.45
C SER A 3 33.69 -32.20 8.12
N VAL A 4 34.62 -31.28 7.96
CA VAL A 4 34.46 -29.98 7.27
C VAL A 4 34.28 -30.15 5.78
N GLY A 5 33.38 -29.37 5.19
CA GLY A 5 33.23 -29.19 3.76
C GLY A 5 33.45 -27.76 3.35
N HIS A 6 34.70 -27.46 3.03
CA HIS A 6 35.18 -26.20 2.45
C HIS A 6 34.91 -26.21 0.94
N PHE A 7 34.23 -25.21 0.42
CA PHE A 7 34.16 -24.99 -1.02
C PHE A 7 34.60 -23.55 -1.35
N SER A 8 35.87 -23.47 -1.69
CA SER A 8 36.43 -22.33 -2.39
C SER A 8 36.20 -22.52 -3.89
N HIS A 9 35.73 -21.52 -4.59
CA HIS A 9 35.83 -21.43 -6.05
C HIS A 9 36.31 -20.04 -6.43
N GLU A 10 37.61 -19.95 -6.66
CA GLU A 10 38.24 -18.91 -7.47
C GLU A 10 38.06 -19.28 -8.93
N ALA A 11 37.69 -18.33 -9.74
CA ALA A 11 37.98 -18.34 -11.17
C ALA A 11 38.09 -16.91 -11.70
N ASP A 12 39.33 -16.55 -11.86
CA ASP A 12 39.94 -15.53 -12.68
C ASP A 12 39.46 -15.61 -14.13
N THR A 13 39.13 -14.50 -14.78
CA THR A 13 39.30 -14.35 -16.24
C THR A 13 39.41 -12.88 -16.58
N THR A 14 40.62 -12.47 -16.82
CA THR A 14 41.06 -11.31 -17.58
C THR A 14 40.57 -11.37 -19.04
N GLY A 15 40.23 -10.24 -19.61
CA GLY A 15 39.94 -10.07 -21.05
C GLY A 15 40.02 -8.61 -21.46
N ASP A 16 41.18 -8.27 -21.94
CA ASP A 16 41.55 -7.02 -22.60
C ASP A 16 40.75 -6.74 -23.89
N GLY A 17 40.71 -5.47 -24.25
CA GLY A 17 40.70 -5.10 -25.66
C GLY A 17 39.64 -4.09 -26.10
N GLU A 18 40.12 -2.97 -26.38
CA GLU A 18 40.11 -2.13 -27.58
C GLU A 18 39.34 -0.80 -27.51
N ASP A 19 40.21 0.22 -27.56
CA ASP A 19 39.99 1.58 -27.99
C ASP A 19 39.18 1.71 -29.28
N HIS A 20 38.16 2.57 -29.26
CA HIS A 20 37.78 3.30 -30.49
C HIS A 20 37.38 4.74 -30.13
N GLN A 21 38.38 5.62 -30.33
CA GLN A 21 38.22 7.06 -30.49
C GLN A 21 37.40 7.34 -31.74
N HIS A 22 36.32 8.10 -31.62
CA HIS A 22 35.90 9.01 -32.71
C HIS A 22 35.02 10.13 -32.14
N ALA A 23 35.52 11.33 -32.19
CA ALA A 23 34.81 12.60 -32.05
C ALA A 23 34.61 13.21 -33.47
N PRO A 24 34.00 14.42 -33.63
CA PRO A 24 32.78 15.00 -33.04
C PRO A 24 31.78 15.42 -34.13
N GLY A 25 30.51 15.45 -33.83
CA GLY A 25 29.48 15.97 -34.72
C GLY A 25 28.48 16.86 -33.94
N ALA A 26 28.42 18.10 -34.36
CA ALA A 26 27.70 19.22 -33.76
C ALA A 26 26.13 19.13 -33.89
N PRO A 27 25.37 20.16 -33.49
CA PRO A 27 24.21 20.02 -32.59
C PRO A 27 22.89 19.94 -33.36
N ALA A 28 22.05 18.98 -32.99
CA ALA A 28 20.67 18.99 -33.41
C ALA A 28 19.83 19.54 -32.27
N THR A 29 19.30 20.76 -32.47
CA THR A 29 18.20 21.36 -31.75
C THR A 29 16.99 20.46 -31.85
N GLY A 30 16.84 19.54 -30.88
CA GLY A 30 15.69 18.70 -30.71
C GLY A 30 14.77 19.29 -29.63
N SER A 31 13.71 19.90 -30.09
CA SER A 31 12.55 20.36 -29.34
C SER A 31 12.20 19.39 -28.21
N ARG A 32 12.39 19.81 -26.97
CA ARG A 32 11.84 19.14 -25.80
C ARG A 32 10.32 19.34 -25.81
N SER A 33 9.60 18.53 -26.56
CA SER A 33 8.21 18.31 -26.32
C SER A 33 8.09 17.62 -24.97
N GLY A 34 7.92 18.43 -23.94
CA GLY A 34 7.54 17.96 -22.61
C GLY A 34 6.21 17.23 -22.74
N GLY A 35 6.28 15.94 -22.95
CA GLY A 35 5.16 15.04 -22.76
C GLY A 35 4.76 15.13 -21.30
N ARG A 36 3.87 16.07 -20.98
CA ARG A 36 3.07 16.01 -19.78
C ARG A 36 2.37 14.67 -19.84
N ALA A 37 2.86 13.73 -19.06
CA ALA A 37 2.10 12.56 -18.71
C ALA A 37 0.77 13.09 -18.17
N ARG A 38 -0.24 13.13 -19.04
CA ARG A 38 -1.60 13.36 -18.63
C ARG A 38 -1.92 12.20 -17.71
N ALA A 39 -1.79 12.46 -16.40
CA ALA A 39 -2.44 11.64 -15.42
C ALA A 39 -3.90 11.58 -15.88
N PHE A 40 -4.30 10.44 -16.38
CA PHE A 40 -5.68 10.09 -16.63
C PHE A 40 -6.35 9.99 -15.25
N SER A 41 -6.55 11.15 -14.64
CA SER A 41 -7.53 11.32 -13.59
C SER A 41 -8.87 11.14 -14.28
N HIS A 42 -9.37 9.90 -14.34
CA HIS A 42 -10.78 9.68 -14.53
C HIS A 42 -11.48 10.31 -13.31
N GLN A 43 -11.71 11.61 -13.42
CA GLN A 43 -12.55 12.33 -12.47
C GLN A 43 -13.93 11.71 -12.62
N MET A 44 -14.29 10.88 -11.66
CA MET A 44 -15.63 10.35 -11.56
C MET A 44 -16.58 11.53 -11.47
N GLY A 45 -17.65 11.50 -12.27
CA GLY A 45 -18.75 12.44 -12.08
C GLY A 45 -19.26 12.36 -10.62
N PRO A 46 -19.83 13.44 -10.09
CA PRO A 46 -20.22 13.55 -8.68
C PRO A 46 -21.14 12.40 -8.23
N GLU A 47 -22.06 11.95 -9.06
CA GLU A 47 -22.94 10.82 -8.75
C GLU A 47 -22.18 9.49 -8.61
N ASN A 48 -21.27 9.21 -9.54
CA ASN A 48 -20.48 7.98 -9.51
C ASN A 48 -19.55 7.97 -8.30
N ARG A 49 -19.07 9.15 -7.87
CA ARG A 49 -18.27 9.31 -6.67
C ARG A 49 -19.12 9.03 -5.43
N ALA A 50 -20.30 9.62 -5.33
CA ALA A 50 -21.20 9.39 -4.20
C ALA A 50 -21.56 7.90 -4.04
N ARG A 51 -21.88 7.23 -5.14
CA ARG A 51 -22.16 5.77 -5.13
C ARG A 51 -20.94 4.96 -4.68
N ALA A 52 -19.74 5.30 -5.14
CA ALA A 52 -18.52 4.62 -4.74
C ALA A 52 -18.22 4.81 -3.24
N LEU A 53 -18.43 6.01 -2.70
CA LEU A 53 -18.29 6.29 -1.28
C LEU A 53 -19.30 5.52 -0.45
N SER A 54 -20.58 5.54 -0.81
CA SER A 54 -21.63 4.79 -0.09
C SER A 54 -21.33 3.28 -0.09
N ALA A 55 -20.95 2.71 -1.23
CA ALA A 55 -20.60 1.31 -1.31
C ALA A 55 -19.38 0.95 -0.44
N ALA A 56 -18.39 1.83 -0.37
CA ALA A 56 -17.22 1.63 0.47
C ALA A 56 -17.56 1.74 1.97
N ILE A 57 -18.42 2.67 2.36
CA ILE A 57 -18.88 2.82 3.75
C ILE A 57 -19.67 1.58 4.19
N ASN A 58 -20.60 1.09 3.40
CA ASN A 58 -21.34 -0.14 3.70
C ASN A 58 -20.41 -1.34 3.90
N ARG A 59 -19.35 -1.44 3.12
CA ARG A 59 -18.34 -2.49 3.30
C ARG A 59 -17.56 -2.33 4.59
N LEU A 60 -17.20 -1.10 4.96
CA LEU A 60 -16.51 -0.81 6.23
C LEU A 60 -17.39 -1.19 7.43
N GLU A 61 -18.69 -0.93 7.37
CA GLU A 61 -19.62 -1.32 8.42
C GLU A 61 -19.71 -2.85 8.56
N GLN A 62 -19.79 -3.57 7.46
CA GLN A 62 -19.78 -5.03 7.45
C GLN A 62 -18.46 -5.60 7.98
N GLU A 63 -17.31 -5.05 7.53
CA GLU A 63 -15.98 -5.43 7.98
C GLU A 63 -15.80 -5.15 9.48
N HIS A 64 -16.29 -4.03 9.96
CA HIS A 64 -16.26 -3.68 11.39
C HIS A 64 -16.95 -4.75 12.25
N VAL A 65 -18.17 -5.16 11.88
CA VAL A 65 -18.91 -6.20 12.60
C VAL A 65 -18.17 -7.54 12.52
N ALA A 66 -17.68 -7.92 11.35
CA ALA A 66 -16.95 -9.19 11.17
C ALA A 66 -15.67 -9.24 12.01
N LEU A 67 -14.93 -8.14 12.09
CA LEU A 67 -13.70 -8.05 12.91
C LEU A 67 -14.01 -8.15 14.42
N LEU A 68 -15.10 -7.53 14.88
CA LEU A 68 -15.54 -7.67 16.28
C LEU A 68 -15.92 -9.12 16.60
N MET A 69 -16.68 -9.78 15.73
CA MET A 69 -17.06 -11.18 15.91
C MET A 69 -15.84 -12.09 15.95
N ALA A 70 -14.90 -11.93 15.01
CA ALA A 70 -13.68 -12.71 14.98
C ALA A 70 -12.81 -12.53 16.24
N LEU A 71 -12.75 -11.32 16.79
CA LEU A 71 -12.06 -11.06 18.07
C LEU A 71 -12.75 -11.75 19.24
N CYS A 72 -14.08 -11.71 19.33
CA CYS A 72 -14.84 -12.42 20.36
C CYS A 72 -14.60 -13.94 20.28
N GLU A 73 -14.69 -14.53 19.10
CA GLU A 73 -14.44 -15.95 18.89
C GLU A 73 -13.03 -16.39 19.33
N LEU A 74 -12.03 -15.56 19.05
CA LEU A 74 -10.66 -15.81 19.49
C LEU A 74 -10.46 -15.66 21.01
N GLU A 75 -11.24 -14.81 21.67
CA GLU A 75 -11.20 -14.63 23.12
C GLU A 75 -11.89 -15.79 23.84
N GLU A 76 -12.96 -16.34 23.27
CA GLU A 76 -13.72 -17.48 23.82
C GLU A 76 -13.00 -18.82 23.63
N SER A 77 -12.10 -18.92 22.65
CA SER A 77 -11.35 -20.15 22.36
C SER A 77 -10.37 -20.43 23.51
N SER A 78 -10.69 -21.44 24.32
CA SER A 78 -9.82 -21.92 25.42
C SER A 78 -8.56 -22.55 24.86
N ASP A 79 -7.41 -22.29 25.49
CA ASP A 79 -6.11 -22.60 24.93
C ASP A 79 -5.33 -23.66 25.71
N ASP A 80 -4.79 -24.60 24.96
CA ASP A 80 -3.70 -25.46 25.38
C ASP A 80 -2.36 -24.90 24.82
N GLY A 81 -1.75 -24.01 25.56
CA GLY A 81 -0.35 -23.56 25.59
C GLY A 81 0.44 -23.31 24.30
N GLN A 82 0.38 -24.14 23.27
CA GLN A 82 1.22 -24.00 22.07
C GLN A 82 0.70 -23.00 21.05
N ASP A 83 -0.60 -22.77 21.01
CA ASP A 83 -1.25 -21.86 20.05
C ASP A 83 -1.38 -20.41 20.55
N ALA A 84 -1.02 -20.14 21.80
CA ALA A 84 -1.16 -18.82 22.43
C ALA A 84 -0.39 -17.72 21.68
N GLN A 85 0.81 -18.02 21.18
CA GLN A 85 1.61 -17.06 20.44
C GLN A 85 0.99 -16.74 19.07
N VAL A 86 0.52 -17.76 18.35
CA VAL A 86 -0.15 -17.60 17.06
C VAL A 86 -1.44 -16.81 17.23
N ARG A 87 -2.21 -17.14 18.27
CA ARG A 87 -3.44 -16.44 18.62
C ARG A 87 -3.18 -14.99 18.97
N GLY A 88 -2.18 -14.72 19.79
CA GLY A 88 -1.79 -13.35 20.14
C GLY A 88 -1.40 -12.53 18.92
N ALA A 89 -0.67 -13.11 17.98
CA ALA A 89 -0.33 -12.47 16.72
C ALA A 89 -1.58 -12.18 15.85
N LEU A 90 -2.49 -13.15 15.76
CA LEU A 90 -3.75 -12.98 15.02
C LEU A 90 -4.64 -11.91 15.65
N GLN A 91 -4.79 -11.91 16.97
CA GLN A 91 -5.52 -10.87 17.69
C GLN A 91 -4.91 -9.48 17.44
N ALA A 92 -3.59 -9.36 17.41
CA ALA A 92 -2.92 -8.08 17.13
C ALA A 92 -3.24 -7.58 15.73
N LEU A 93 -3.23 -8.46 14.72
CA LEU A 93 -3.62 -8.12 13.33
C LEU A 93 -5.06 -7.68 13.24
N LEU A 94 -5.99 -8.44 13.82
CA LEU A 94 -7.42 -8.11 13.80
C LEU A 94 -7.71 -6.78 14.52
N ARG A 95 -7.04 -6.51 15.63
CA ARG A 95 -7.17 -5.22 16.34
C ARG A 95 -6.61 -4.06 15.52
N ASP A 96 -5.56 -4.29 14.73
CA ASP A 96 -5.02 -3.26 13.83
C ASP A 96 -5.99 -2.96 12.69
N ASP A 97 -6.56 -3.98 12.06
CA ASP A 97 -7.59 -3.83 11.04
C ASP A 97 -8.84 -3.14 11.60
N LEU A 98 -9.27 -3.52 12.79
CA LEU A 98 -10.38 -2.87 13.48
C LEU A 98 -10.13 -1.38 13.71
N ARG A 99 -8.93 -1.00 14.16
CA ARG A 99 -8.56 0.43 14.34
C ARG A 99 -8.63 1.20 13.03
N ARG A 100 -8.13 0.60 11.91
CA ARG A 100 -8.18 1.22 10.58
C ARG A 100 -9.61 1.40 10.10
N THR A 101 -10.43 0.36 10.22
CA THR A 101 -11.84 0.40 9.84
C THR A 101 -12.62 1.44 10.65
N GLN A 102 -12.44 1.48 11.98
CA GLN A 102 -13.04 2.49 12.84
C GLN A 102 -12.59 3.91 12.48
N HIS A 103 -11.32 4.10 12.13
CA HIS A 103 -10.83 5.40 11.70
C HIS A 103 -11.51 5.86 10.41
N ALA A 104 -11.64 4.98 9.41
CA ALA A 104 -12.34 5.28 8.17
C ALA A 104 -13.82 5.59 8.40
N LEU A 105 -14.51 4.86 9.29
CA LEU A 105 -15.90 5.14 9.66
C LEU A 105 -16.04 6.49 10.38
N ARG A 106 -15.10 6.87 11.25
CA ARG A 106 -15.10 8.22 11.85
C ARG A 106 -14.94 9.31 10.79
N LEU A 107 -14.04 9.12 9.81
CA LEU A 107 -13.92 10.05 8.69
C LEU A 107 -15.23 10.16 7.90
N ALA A 108 -15.93 9.04 7.70
CA ALA A 108 -17.22 9.02 7.03
C ALA A 108 -18.28 9.83 7.81
N ALA A 109 -18.36 9.66 9.13
CA ALA A 109 -19.28 10.40 10.00
C ALA A 109 -19.03 11.93 9.97
N HIS A 110 -17.77 12.35 9.73
CA HIS A 110 -17.41 13.76 9.62
C HIS A 110 -17.38 14.29 8.18
N GLY A 111 -17.82 13.49 7.19
CA GLY A 111 -17.81 13.89 5.77
C GLY A 111 -16.42 14.03 5.14
N ALA A 112 -15.37 13.53 5.81
CA ALA A 112 -13.97 13.59 5.36
C ALA A 112 -13.51 12.31 4.65
N TYR A 113 -14.33 11.27 4.60
CA TYR A 113 -13.99 10.01 3.95
C TYR A 113 -13.82 10.15 2.42
N GLY A 114 -12.88 9.41 1.89
CA GLY A 114 -12.57 9.46 0.45
C GLY A 114 -11.60 10.57 0.04
N ILE A 115 -11.00 11.24 1.00
CA ILE A 115 -9.92 12.22 0.83
C ILE A 115 -8.65 11.66 1.48
N CYS A 116 -7.53 11.74 0.78
CA CYS A 116 -6.24 11.32 1.34
C CYS A 116 -5.80 12.25 2.47
N GLU A 117 -5.51 11.72 3.65
CA GLU A 117 -5.09 12.51 4.83
C GLU A 117 -3.71 13.18 4.67
N VAL A 118 -2.90 12.76 3.67
CA VAL A 118 -1.55 13.31 3.47
C VAL A 118 -1.52 14.38 2.39
N CYS A 119 -2.12 14.12 1.21
CA CYS A 119 -2.07 15.05 0.08
C CYS A 119 -3.41 15.74 -0.20
N HIS A 120 -4.44 15.44 0.58
CA HIS A 120 -5.79 15.99 0.48
C HIS A 120 -6.47 15.82 -0.89
N GLN A 121 -5.93 14.93 -1.72
CA GLN A 121 -6.52 14.58 -3.01
C GLN A 121 -7.62 13.52 -2.83
N PRO A 122 -8.64 13.54 -3.68
CA PRO A 122 -9.66 12.51 -3.68
C PRO A 122 -9.09 11.11 -3.90
N LEU A 123 -9.50 10.15 -3.10
CA LEU A 123 -9.18 8.74 -3.32
C LEU A 123 -9.89 8.25 -4.60
N SER A 124 -9.18 7.44 -5.39
CA SER A 124 -9.73 6.87 -6.62
C SER A 124 -10.82 5.83 -6.33
N ARG A 125 -11.71 5.59 -7.31
CA ARG A 125 -12.70 4.51 -7.22
C ARG A 125 -12.06 3.15 -6.92
N ARG A 126 -10.93 2.87 -7.56
CA ARG A 126 -10.17 1.63 -7.34
C ARG A 126 -9.69 1.52 -5.90
N HIS A 127 -9.22 2.62 -5.32
CA HIS A 127 -8.80 2.67 -3.92
C HIS A 127 -9.97 2.35 -2.99
N LEU A 128 -11.10 3.05 -3.15
CA LEU A 128 -12.31 2.83 -2.36
C LEU A 128 -12.86 1.40 -2.49
N ALA A 129 -12.70 0.77 -3.65
CA ALA A 129 -13.14 -0.59 -3.89
C ALA A 129 -12.21 -1.67 -3.31
N LEU A 130 -10.89 -1.45 -3.32
CA LEU A 130 -9.91 -2.46 -2.94
C LEU A 130 -9.40 -2.33 -1.51
N ALA A 131 -9.36 -1.12 -0.98
CA ALA A 131 -8.81 -0.82 0.34
C ALA A 131 -9.62 0.28 1.05
N PRO A 132 -10.91 0.04 1.37
CA PRO A 132 -11.79 1.06 1.91
C PRO A 132 -11.33 1.59 3.28
N ALA A 133 -10.67 0.77 4.10
CA ALA A 133 -10.15 1.18 5.40
C ALA A 133 -8.89 2.05 5.34
N MET A 134 -8.28 2.22 4.14
CA MET A 134 -7.09 3.03 4.00
C MET A 134 -7.43 4.50 3.74
N SER A 135 -6.98 5.38 4.62
CA SER A 135 -7.18 6.83 4.53
C SER A 135 -6.12 7.56 3.68
N ARG A 136 -5.13 6.85 3.13
CA ARG A 136 -4.05 7.41 2.31
C ARG A 136 -4.09 6.82 0.90
N CYS A 137 -3.82 7.65 -0.11
CA CYS A 137 -3.72 7.16 -1.49
C CYS A 137 -2.43 6.34 -1.69
N TRP A 138 -2.39 5.54 -2.76
CA TRP A 138 -1.25 4.66 -3.06
C TRP A 138 0.10 5.41 -3.12
N ALA A 139 0.10 6.64 -3.64
CA ALA A 139 1.31 7.48 -3.70
C ALA A 139 1.79 7.98 -2.34
N CYS A 140 0.89 8.05 -1.35
CA CYS A 140 1.18 8.50 0.01
C CYS A 140 1.32 7.35 1.01
N THR A 141 0.99 6.12 0.60
CA THR A 141 1.20 4.92 1.42
C THR A 141 2.71 4.72 1.60
N GLY A 142 3.19 4.69 2.84
CA GLY A 142 4.63 4.62 3.15
C GLY A 142 5.33 5.96 3.35
N ARG A 143 4.67 7.09 3.08
CA ARG A 143 5.18 8.41 3.47
C ARG A 143 4.75 8.70 4.90
N THR A 144 5.72 9.03 5.76
CA THR A 144 5.41 9.64 7.06
C THR A 144 4.75 10.99 6.82
N PRO A 145 3.69 11.36 7.54
CA PRO A 145 3.14 12.70 7.45
C PRO A 145 4.24 13.68 7.88
N HIS A 146 4.68 14.52 6.95
CA HIS A 146 5.53 15.64 7.30
C HIS A 146 4.72 16.55 8.22
N GLN A 147 5.20 16.70 9.43
CA GLN A 147 4.72 17.74 10.35
C GLN A 147 5.07 19.08 9.70
N HIS A 148 4.05 19.81 9.29
CA HIS A 148 4.14 21.23 8.96
C HIS A 148 3.91 22.04 10.21
#